data_2e47b83db8ba1e91ab35bb4d01ebd25f
#
_entry.id   2e47b83db8ba1e91ab35bb4d01ebd25f
#
_cell.length_a   1.000
_cell.length_b   1.000
_cell.length_c   1.000
_cell.angle_alpha   90.00
_cell.angle_beta   90.00
_cell.angle_gamma   90.00
#
_symmetry.space_group_name_H-M   'P 1'
#
loop_
_entity.id
_entity.type
_entity.pdbx_description
1 polymer ?
#
loop_
_entity_poly.entity_id
_entity_poly.type
_entity_poly.pdbx_seq_one_letter_code
_entity_poly.pdbx_strand_id
1 'polypeptide(L)'
;MQTKRIKCPKCGVVLDVKNSMNETVKQITCPSCGAVLQVKFEPQEEPIEAHTYYAPKASNDNSGATILAAAQKSHKSAILVYNGIEYPLETGENIVGRKGNTSKATIQIPTDDCFMSRQHCRISVTSLSDGSLKVTLCDYQNKNMTSVNGQTINQGDEIRLSDGNKITMGQTTVVFKLS
;
A
#
# COMPACT_ATOMS: atom_id res chain seq x y z
N MET A 1 4.46 -8.21 -16.02
CA MET A 1 5.87 -8.55 -15.76
C MET A 1 6.68 -8.11 -16.98
N GLN A 2 7.47 -7.06 -16.86
CA GLN A 2 8.27 -6.55 -18.00
C GLN A 2 9.67 -7.14 -17.97
N THR A 3 10.20 -7.50 -19.14
CA THR A 3 11.58 -7.93 -19.30
C THR A 3 12.25 -7.01 -20.31
N LYS A 4 13.36 -6.39 -19.95
CA LYS A 4 14.13 -5.50 -20.84
C LYS A 4 15.52 -6.10 -21.10
N ARG A 5 15.87 -6.23 -22.36
CA ARG A 5 17.22 -6.68 -22.77
C ARG A 5 18.13 -5.46 -22.91
N ILE A 6 19.24 -5.46 -22.20
CA ILE A 6 20.22 -4.38 -22.22
C ILE A 6 21.63 -4.93 -22.48
N LYS A 7 22.49 -4.09 -23.04
CA LYS A 7 23.90 -4.40 -23.23
C LYS A 7 24.73 -3.61 -22.20
N CYS A 8 25.61 -4.30 -21.47
CA CYS A 8 26.48 -3.65 -20.51
C CYS A 8 27.45 -2.70 -21.26
N PRO A 9 27.50 -1.40 -20.94
CA PRO A 9 28.37 -0.44 -21.63
C PRO A 9 29.86 -0.68 -21.33
N LYS A 10 30.20 -1.39 -20.25
CA LYS A 10 31.58 -1.61 -19.83
C LYS A 10 32.18 -2.87 -20.44
N CYS A 11 31.43 -3.98 -20.57
CA CYS A 11 31.96 -5.26 -21.05
C CYS A 11 31.21 -5.84 -22.25
N GLY A 12 30.12 -5.22 -22.72
CA GLY A 12 29.34 -5.62 -23.87
C GLY A 12 28.43 -6.85 -23.69
N VAL A 13 28.42 -7.46 -22.50
CA VAL A 13 27.54 -8.59 -22.21
C VAL A 13 26.08 -8.16 -22.25
N VAL A 14 25.23 -9.02 -22.84
CA VAL A 14 23.77 -8.82 -22.92
C VAL A 14 23.12 -9.39 -21.66
N LEU A 15 22.25 -8.61 -21.03
CA LEU A 15 21.56 -8.95 -19.79
C LEU A 15 20.04 -8.83 -20.00
N ASP A 16 19.29 -9.84 -19.60
CA ASP A 16 17.83 -9.80 -19.56
C ASP A 16 17.38 -9.40 -18.16
N VAL A 17 16.88 -8.17 -18.02
CA VAL A 17 16.46 -7.59 -16.73
C VAL A 17 14.96 -7.72 -16.59
N LYS A 18 14.54 -8.52 -15.61
CA LYS A 18 13.12 -8.67 -15.26
C LYS A 18 12.69 -7.61 -14.27
N ASN A 19 11.62 -6.89 -14.60
CA ASN A 19 10.95 -5.96 -13.71
C ASN A 19 9.67 -6.62 -13.16
N SER A 20 9.76 -7.16 -11.95
CA SER A 20 8.63 -7.80 -11.26
C SER A 20 7.86 -6.85 -10.35
N MET A 21 8.41 -5.66 -10.09
CA MET A 21 7.87 -4.69 -9.12
C MET A 21 7.37 -3.39 -9.77
N ASN A 22 7.22 -3.34 -11.10
CA ASN A 22 6.82 -2.13 -11.85
C ASN A 22 7.65 -0.87 -11.50
N GLU A 23 8.93 -1.06 -11.17
CA GLU A 23 9.85 0.03 -10.90
C GLU A 23 10.13 0.81 -12.19
N THR A 24 10.11 2.13 -12.13
CA THR A 24 10.49 2.98 -13.26
C THR A 24 12.00 2.98 -13.52
N VAL A 25 12.80 2.70 -12.49
CA VAL A 25 14.26 2.58 -12.58
C VAL A 25 14.72 1.41 -11.71
N LYS A 26 15.41 0.45 -12.31
CA LYS A 26 16.00 -0.68 -11.59
C LYS A 26 17.51 -0.64 -11.65
N GLN A 27 18.15 -0.79 -10.50
CA GLN A 27 19.60 -0.90 -10.39
C GLN A 27 20.01 -2.38 -10.42
N ILE A 28 20.95 -2.72 -11.29
CA ILE A 28 21.49 -4.09 -11.39
C ILE A 28 23.01 -4.06 -11.46
N THR A 29 23.65 -5.11 -10.98
CA THR A 29 25.09 -5.30 -11.09
C THR A 29 25.38 -6.27 -12.24
N CYS A 30 26.25 -5.89 -13.16
CA CYS A 30 26.67 -6.76 -14.24
C CYS A 30 27.46 -7.95 -13.69
N PRO A 31 27.03 -9.21 -13.92
CA PRO A 31 27.71 -10.40 -13.38
C PRO A 31 29.09 -10.65 -14.00
N SER A 32 29.36 -10.06 -15.16
CA SER A 32 30.64 -10.24 -15.87
C SER A 32 31.73 -9.26 -15.45
N CYS A 33 31.40 -8.01 -15.16
CA CYS A 33 32.40 -6.95 -14.86
C CYS A 33 32.15 -6.15 -13.59
N GLY A 34 31.10 -6.47 -12.82
CA GLY A 34 30.76 -5.81 -11.57
C GLY A 34 30.23 -4.37 -11.72
N ALA A 35 30.02 -3.88 -12.95
CA ALA A 35 29.50 -2.53 -13.16
C ALA A 35 28.04 -2.42 -12.71
N VAL A 36 27.72 -1.36 -11.97
CA VAL A 36 26.36 -1.02 -11.58
C VAL A 36 25.67 -0.29 -12.73
N LEU A 37 24.52 -0.78 -13.16
CA LEU A 37 23.75 -0.27 -14.28
C LEU A 37 22.36 0.15 -13.79
N GLN A 38 21.88 1.28 -14.28
CA GLN A 38 20.51 1.75 -14.06
C GLN A 38 19.68 1.47 -15.30
N VAL A 39 18.64 0.67 -15.15
CA VAL A 39 17.72 0.31 -16.24
C VAL A 39 16.40 1.03 -16.02
N LYS A 40 16.05 1.91 -16.96
CA LYS A 40 14.75 2.59 -16.95
C LYS A 40 13.71 1.70 -17.64
N PHE A 41 12.56 1.55 -17.00
CA PHE A 41 11.37 0.95 -17.55
C PHE A 41 10.32 2.02 -17.78
N GLU A 42 9.61 1.96 -18.90
CA GLU A 42 8.48 2.86 -19.13
C GLU A 42 7.29 2.37 -18.33
N PRO A 43 6.54 3.28 -17.65
CA PRO A 43 5.28 2.90 -17.02
C PRO A 43 4.35 2.34 -18.07
N GLN A 44 3.78 1.17 -17.86
CA GLN A 44 2.67 0.69 -18.69
C GLN A 44 1.45 1.52 -18.32
N GLU A 45 1.06 2.43 -19.19
CA GLU A 45 -0.30 2.95 -19.20
C GLU A 45 -1.20 1.79 -19.64
N GLU A 46 -2.01 1.27 -18.75
CA GLU A 46 -3.10 0.38 -19.14
C GLU A 46 -4.04 1.18 -20.05
N PRO A 47 -4.48 0.63 -21.21
CA PRO A 47 -5.42 1.35 -22.06
C PRO A 47 -6.71 1.55 -21.28
N ILE A 48 -7.03 2.81 -21.04
CA ILE A 48 -8.33 3.24 -20.55
C ILE A 48 -9.32 2.88 -21.66
N GLU A 49 -10.05 1.78 -21.51
CA GLU A 49 -11.21 1.52 -22.37
C GLU A 49 -12.18 2.67 -22.18
N ALA A 50 -12.31 3.46 -23.23
CA ALA A 50 -13.26 4.55 -23.33
C ALA A 50 -14.67 3.97 -23.32
N HIS A 51 -15.28 3.88 -22.15
CA HIS A 51 -16.71 3.68 -22.03
C HIS A 51 -17.40 4.95 -22.55
N THR A 52 -17.92 4.83 -23.77
CA THR A 52 -18.77 5.83 -24.40
C THR A 52 -20.00 6.06 -23.53
N TYR A 53 -20.01 7.18 -22.84
CA TYR A 53 -21.20 7.65 -22.13
C TYR A 53 -22.26 8.06 -23.16
N TYR A 54 -23.29 7.26 -23.34
CA TYR A 54 -24.54 7.70 -23.95
C TYR A 54 -25.24 8.65 -22.96
N ALA A 55 -25.32 9.91 -23.32
CA ALA A 55 -26.17 10.86 -22.62
C ALA A 55 -27.65 10.59 -22.97
N PRO A 56 -28.54 10.33 -22.02
CA PRO A 56 -29.95 10.35 -22.29
C PRO A 56 -30.45 11.80 -22.40
N LYS A 57 -31.13 12.08 -23.50
CA LYS A 57 -31.86 13.34 -23.74
C LYS A 57 -32.89 13.57 -22.61
N ALA A 58 -32.91 14.81 -22.14
CA ALA A 58 -33.95 15.30 -21.24
C ALA A 58 -35.32 15.21 -21.86
N SER A 59 -36.26 14.56 -21.18
CA SER A 59 -37.70 14.84 -21.32
C SER A 59 -38.20 15.27 -19.95
N ASN A 60 -38.70 16.52 -19.91
CA ASN A 60 -39.45 17.06 -18.80
C ASN A 60 -40.72 16.25 -18.63
N ASP A 61 -40.98 15.74 -17.42
CA ASP A 61 -42.33 15.68 -16.87
C ASP A 61 -42.27 15.81 -15.35
N ASN A 62 -43.07 16.74 -14.91
CA ASN A 62 -43.24 17.26 -13.58
C ASN A 62 -44.21 16.38 -12.80
N SER A 63 -43.79 15.69 -11.76
CA SER A 63 -44.67 15.21 -10.69
C SER A 63 -43.87 14.95 -9.43
N GLY A 64 -44.14 15.71 -8.39
CA GLY A 64 -43.44 15.71 -7.14
C GLY A 64 -43.47 14.40 -6.37
N ALA A 65 -42.32 13.97 -6.00
CA ALA A 65 -42.07 13.16 -4.79
C ALA A 65 -40.67 13.50 -4.30
N THR A 66 -40.60 14.30 -3.25
CA THR A 66 -39.36 14.57 -2.52
C THR A 66 -38.92 13.28 -1.84
N ILE A 67 -38.10 12.48 -2.55
CA ILE A 67 -37.30 11.45 -1.92
C ILE A 67 -35.92 12.10 -1.72
N LEU A 68 -35.66 12.51 -0.49
CA LEU A 68 -34.30 12.80 -0.03
C LEU A 68 -33.51 11.50 -0.19
N ALA A 69 -32.95 11.26 -1.38
CA ALA A 69 -31.89 10.33 -1.56
C ALA A 69 -30.68 10.95 -0.83
N ALA A 70 -30.52 10.60 0.44
CA ALA A 70 -29.27 10.78 1.13
C ALA A 70 -28.22 10.08 0.25
N ALA A 71 -27.39 10.88 -0.42
CA ALA A 71 -26.20 10.36 -1.08
C ALA A 71 -25.43 9.61 0.00
N GLN A 72 -25.49 8.29 -0.04
CA GLN A 72 -24.60 7.46 0.74
C GLN A 72 -23.19 7.76 0.20
N LYS A 73 -22.50 8.70 0.87
CA LYS A 73 -21.06 8.81 0.74
C LYS A 73 -20.53 7.44 1.11
N SER A 74 -20.00 6.70 0.14
CA SER A 74 -19.25 5.49 0.41
C SER A 74 -18.06 5.92 1.24
N HIS A 75 -18.18 5.86 2.57
CA HIS A 75 -17.06 6.06 3.46
C HIS A 75 -16.13 4.90 3.20
N LYS A 76 -15.03 5.17 2.47
CA LYS A 76 -13.96 4.19 2.34
C LYS A 76 -13.43 3.91 3.74
N SER A 77 -13.41 2.65 4.13
CA SER A 77 -12.87 2.21 5.40
C SER A 77 -11.46 1.64 5.19
N ALA A 78 -10.59 1.88 6.14
CA ALA A 78 -9.25 1.31 6.19
C ALA A 78 -9.21 0.26 7.30
N ILE A 79 -8.78 -0.96 7.00
CA ILE A 79 -8.73 -2.08 7.93
C ILE A 79 -7.42 -2.84 7.83
N LEU A 80 -6.99 -3.44 8.94
CA LEU A 80 -5.96 -4.48 8.96
C LEU A 80 -6.62 -5.83 9.14
N VAL A 81 -6.14 -6.84 8.42
CA VAL A 81 -6.63 -8.21 8.53
C VAL A 81 -5.51 -9.11 9.04
N TYR A 82 -5.76 -9.82 10.13
CA TYR A 82 -4.86 -10.81 10.69
C TYR A 82 -5.62 -12.08 11.03
N ASN A 83 -5.20 -13.22 10.46
CA ASN A 83 -5.87 -14.53 10.65
C ASN A 83 -7.39 -14.49 10.43
N GLY A 84 -7.84 -13.72 9.42
CA GLY A 84 -9.26 -13.57 9.09
C GLY A 84 -10.04 -12.62 10.00
N ILE A 85 -9.41 -12.03 11.01
CA ILE A 85 -10.01 -11.03 11.90
C ILE A 85 -9.67 -9.64 11.36
N GLU A 86 -10.69 -8.79 11.31
CA GLU A 86 -10.59 -7.41 10.85
C GLU A 86 -10.38 -6.46 12.02
N TYR A 87 -9.44 -5.54 11.87
CA TYR A 87 -9.11 -4.48 12.82
C TYR A 87 -9.31 -3.13 12.10
N PRO A 88 -10.44 -2.45 12.34
CA PRO A 88 -10.70 -1.15 11.72
C PRO A 88 -9.69 -0.10 12.19
N LEU A 89 -9.23 0.73 11.25
CA LEU A 89 -8.39 1.88 11.52
C LEU A 89 -9.27 3.13 11.62
N GLU A 90 -9.07 3.89 12.69
CA GLU A 90 -9.75 5.17 12.87
C GLU A 90 -9.02 6.31 12.14
N THR A 91 -9.75 7.37 11.79
CA THR A 91 -9.13 8.60 11.28
C THR A 91 -8.20 9.18 12.34
N GLY A 92 -6.99 9.53 11.94
CA GLY A 92 -5.92 9.97 12.83
C GLY A 92 -4.84 8.91 13.01
N GLU A 93 -4.18 8.89 14.16
CA GLU A 93 -3.07 8.00 14.47
C GLU A 93 -3.55 6.69 15.09
N ASN A 94 -3.14 5.58 14.52
CA ASN A 94 -3.38 4.22 15.02
C ASN A 94 -2.03 3.59 15.34
N ILE A 95 -1.79 3.27 16.59
CA ILE A 95 -0.60 2.53 17.01
C ILE A 95 -0.92 1.04 16.94
N VAL A 96 -0.14 0.30 16.16
CA VAL A 96 -0.30 -1.13 15.98
C VAL A 96 0.81 -1.87 16.73
N GLY A 97 0.45 -2.92 17.46
CA GLY A 97 1.43 -3.70 18.18
C GLY A 97 0.89 -5.00 18.72
N ARG A 98 1.78 -5.81 19.30
CA ARG A 98 1.44 -7.09 19.92
C ARG A 98 0.55 -6.88 21.15
N LYS A 99 -0.51 -7.69 21.24
CA LYS A 99 -1.37 -7.72 22.43
C LYS A 99 -0.58 -8.12 23.68
N GLY A 100 -0.85 -7.45 24.77
CA GLY A 100 -0.23 -7.76 26.08
C GLY A 100 -0.70 -6.81 27.18
N ASN A 101 -0.54 -7.21 28.44
CA ASN A 101 -1.06 -6.47 29.60
C ASN A 101 -0.50 -5.04 29.73
N THR A 102 0.68 -4.78 29.16
CA THR A 102 1.31 -3.46 29.17
C THR A 102 1.35 -2.79 27.79
N SER A 103 0.63 -3.35 26.82
CA SER A 103 0.51 -2.75 25.49
C SER A 103 -0.33 -1.48 25.55
N LYS A 104 0.17 -0.41 24.95
CA LYS A 104 -0.55 0.86 24.76
C LYS A 104 -0.95 1.07 23.29
N ALA A 105 -0.84 0.02 22.47
CA ALA A 105 -1.29 0.09 21.09
C ALA A 105 -2.82 0.21 21.03
N THR A 106 -3.31 1.05 20.11
CA THR A 106 -4.74 1.18 19.83
C THR A 106 -5.27 -0.06 19.11
N ILE A 107 -4.44 -0.64 18.23
CA ILE A 107 -4.70 -1.90 17.53
C ILE A 107 -3.76 -2.97 18.10
N GLN A 108 -4.33 -3.93 18.82
CA GLN A 108 -3.56 -4.99 19.47
C GLN A 108 -3.75 -6.32 18.74
N ILE A 109 -2.70 -6.80 18.09
CA ILE A 109 -2.69 -8.07 17.36
C ILE A 109 -2.40 -9.22 18.31
N PRO A 110 -3.28 -10.23 18.46
CA PRO A 110 -3.08 -11.39 19.33
C PRO A 110 -2.12 -12.37 18.66
N THR A 111 -0.84 -12.22 18.93
CA THR A 111 0.24 -13.07 18.43
C THR A 111 1.22 -13.38 19.56
N ASP A 112 1.84 -14.56 19.52
CA ASP A 112 2.92 -14.95 20.44
C ASP A 112 4.29 -14.50 19.94
N ASP A 113 4.33 -13.81 18.82
CA ASP A 113 5.57 -13.30 18.20
C ASP A 113 6.27 -12.28 19.10
N CYS A 114 7.32 -12.72 19.79
CA CYS A 114 8.13 -11.85 20.65
C CYS A 114 8.96 -10.80 19.88
N PHE A 115 9.13 -10.97 18.56
CA PHE A 115 9.80 -9.98 17.69
C PHE A 115 8.90 -8.82 17.34
N MET A 116 7.59 -8.97 17.45
CA MET A 116 6.65 -7.87 17.31
C MET A 116 6.60 -7.07 18.64
N SER A 117 6.94 -5.79 18.58
CA SER A 117 6.86 -4.89 19.74
C SER A 117 5.40 -4.60 20.13
N ARG A 118 5.15 -4.26 21.41
CA ARG A 118 3.81 -3.90 21.91
C ARG A 118 3.28 -2.59 21.32
N GLN A 119 4.17 -1.73 20.85
CA GLN A 119 3.92 -0.54 20.04
C GLN A 119 4.92 -0.61 18.90
N HIS A 120 4.52 -1.20 17.75
CA HIS A 120 5.47 -1.57 16.70
C HIS A 120 5.55 -0.51 15.61
N CYS A 121 4.42 -0.20 15.01
CA CYS A 121 4.34 0.84 13.97
C CYS A 121 3.15 1.75 14.20
N ARG A 122 3.17 2.90 13.52
CA ARG A 122 2.09 3.87 13.51
C ARG A 122 1.50 3.93 12.10
N ILE A 123 0.17 3.87 12.03
CA ILE A 123 -0.58 4.05 10.81
C ILE A 123 -1.46 5.29 10.95
N SER A 124 -1.24 6.27 10.09
CA SER A 124 -2.01 7.51 10.06
C SER A 124 -3.03 7.48 8.93
N VAL A 125 -4.29 7.71 9.26
CA VAL A 125 -5.41 7.76 8.32
C VAL A 125 -5.91 9.18 8.20
N THR A 126 -5.87 9.75 7.01
CA THR A 126 -6.33 11.11 6.71
C THR A 126 -7.42 11.07 5.66
N SER A 127 -8.56 11.68 5.95
CA SER A 127 -9.63 11.87 4.97
C SER A 127 -9.27 13.06 4.06
N LEU A 128 -9.33 12.84 2.75
CA LEU A 128 -9.10 13.88 1.75
C LEU A 128 -10.43 14.54 1.35
N SER A 129 -10.33 15.72 0.73
CA SER A 129 -11.49 16.50 0.31
C SER A 129 -12.39 15.81 -0.71
N ASP A 130 -11.86 14.87 -1.48
CA ASP A 130 -12.58 14.04 -2.45
C ASP A 130 -13.29 12.84 -1.81
N GLY A 131 -13.21 12.68 -0.48
CA GLY A 131 -13.77 11.56 0.27
C GLY A 131 -12.91 10.30 0.25
N SER A 132 -11.74 10.33 -0.38
CA SER A 132 -10.78 9.23 -0.32
C SER A 132 -9.95 9.26 0.97
N LEU A 133 -9.29 8.14 1.29
CA LEU A 133 -8.38 8.05 2.42
C LEU A 133 -6.93 8.04 1.95
N LYS A 134 -6.11 8.87 2.57
CA LYS A 134 -4.65 8.73 2.54
C LYS A 134 -4.23 7.98 3.79
N VAL A 135 -3.61 6.82 3.62
CA VAL A 135 -3.11 6.01 4.74
C VAL A 135 -1.61 5.87 4.61
N THR A 136 -0.89 6.20 5.67
CA THR A 136 0.57 6.14 5.72
C THR A 136 1.02 5.34 6.94
N LEU A 137 2.15 4.66 6.80
CA LEU A 137 2.75 3.84 7.84
C LEU A 137 4.19 4.28 8.09
N CYS A 138 4.58 4.34 9.36
CA CYS A 138 5.96 4.53 9.79
C CYS A 138 6.27 3.63 10.99
N ASP A 139 7.56 3.34 11.19
CA ASP A 139 8.02 2.70 12.41
C ASP A 139 7.74 3.58 13.63
N TYR A 140 7.52 2.94 14.78
CA TYR A 140 7.25 3.68 16.01
C TYR A 140 8.27 3.27 17.09
N GLN A 141 7.85 2.56 18.13
CA GLN A 141 8.72 2.12 19.23
C GLN A 141 9.05 0.62 19.09
N ASN A 142 9.63 0.26 17.97
CA ASN A 142 9.97 -1.13 17.66
C ASN A 142 11.47 -1.43 17.90
N LYS A 143 11.76 -2.71 18.16
CA LYS A 143 13.12 -3.26 18.24
C LYS A 143 13.52 -3.91 16.92
N ASN A 144 12.55 -4.38 16.16
CA ASN A 144 12.71 -5.03 14.87
C ASN A 144 11.97 -4.20 13.83
N MET A 145 12.57 -4.02 12.67
CA MET A 145 12.03 -3.17 11.61
C MET A 145 10.71 -3.73 11.07
N THR A 146 9.85 -2.81 10.63
CA THR A 146 8.67 -3.14 9.84
C THR A 146 9.05 -3.32 8.38
N SER A 147 8.37 -4.21 7.66
CA SER A 147 8.47 -4.29 6.21
C SER A 147 7.10 -4.22 5.56
N VAL A 148 7.04 -3.61 4.37
CA VAL A 148 5.84 -3.54 3.53
C VAL A 148 6.12 -4.27 2.23
N ASN A 149 5.33 -5.31 1.94
CA ASN A 149 5.53 -6.19 0.78
C ASN A 149 6.95 -6.80 0.69
N GLY A 150 7.56 -7.07 1.83
CA GLY A 150 8.92 -7.62 1.93
C GLY A 150 10.05 -6.58 1.83
N GLN A 151 9.72 -5.31 1.65
CA GLN A 151 10.70 -4.21 1.69
C GLN A 151 10.72 -3.59 3.08
N THR A 152 11.87 -3.65 3.75
CA THR A 152 12.08 -3.04 5.06
C THR A 152 12.01 -1.52 4.95
N ILE A 153 11.31 -0.89 5.88
CA ILE A 153 11.26 0.57 6.01
C ILE A 153 12.32 1.03 7.00
N ASN A 154 12.95 2.18 6.73
CA ASN A 154 13.92 2.75 7.67
C ASN A 154 13.21 3.60 8.71
N GLN A 155 13.87 3.80 9.85
CA GLN A 155 13.36 4.68 10.89
C GLN A 155 13.22 6.11 10.35
N GLY A 156 12.01 6.66 10.46
CA GLY A 156 11.67 7.98 9.96
C GLY A 156 11.05 8.01 8.56
N ASP A 157 11.08 6.88 7.83
CA ASP A 157 10.37 6.77 6.55
C ASP A 157 8.86 6.70 6.78
N GLU A 158 8.10 7.37 5.92
CA GLU A 158 6.65 7.32 5.87
C GLU A 158 6.21 6.68 4.54
N ILE A 159 5.61 5.51 4.62
CA ILE A 159 5.20 4.72 3.46
C ILE A 159 3.70 4.85 3.24
N ARG A 160 3.28 5.26 2.05
CA ARG A 160 1.86 5.26 1.68
C ARG A 160 1.39 3.83 1.47
N LEU A 161 0.31 3.45 2.17
CA LEU A 161 -0.31 2.14 2.02
C LEU A 161 -1.34 2.15 0.89
N SER A 162 -1.38 1.03 0.17
CA SER A 162 -2.36 0.72 -0.87
C SER A 162 -3.09 -0.58 -0.51
N ASP A 163 -4.27 -0.76 -1.07
CA ASP A 163 -5.06 -1.99 -0.85
C ASP A 163 -4.23 -3.24 -1.15
N GLY A 164 -4.37 -4.26 -0.29
CA GLY A 164 -3.64 -5.52 -0.39
C GLY A 164 -2.18 -5.48 0.10
N ASN A 165 -1.66 -4.34 0.59
CA ASN A 165 -0.30 -4.32 1.13
C ASN A 165 -0.15 -5.28 2.32
N LYS A 166 0.93 -6.05 2.31
CA LYS A 166 1.33 -6.93 3.41
C LYS A 166 2.31 -6.19 4.30
N ILE A 167 1.95 -6.04 5.57
CA ILE A 167 2.77 -5.36 6.58
C ILE A 167 3.30 -6.44 7.53
N THR A 168 4.63 -6.60 7.59
CA THR A 168 5.28 -7.56 8.48
C THR A 168 5.95 -6.82 9.62
N MET A 169 5.61 -7.21 10.84
CA MET A 169 6.09 -6.66 12.11
C MET A 169 6.73 -7.79 12.92
N GLY A 170 8.05 -7.86 12.97
CA GLY A 170 8.73 -9.06 13.46
C GLY A 170 8.51 -10.26 12.53
N GLN A 171 7.84 -11.30 13.01
CA GLN A 171 7.42 -12.47 12.22
C GLN A 171 5.92 -12.47 11.89
N THR A 172 5.20 -11.47 12.37
CA THR A 172 3.74 -11.35 12.20
C THR A 172 3.41 -10.50 10.97
N THR A 173 2.63 -11.06 10.05
CA THR A 173 2.18 -10.35 8.84
C THR A 173 0.69 -10.09 8.89
N VAL A 174 0.28 -8.85 8.67
CA VAL A 174 -1.10 -8.41 8.49
C VAL A 174 -1.31 -7.90 7.07
N VAL A 175 -2.54 -7.95 6.58
CA VAL A 175 -2.91 -7.40 5.26
C VAL A 175 -3.69 -6.11 5.47
N PHE A 176 -3.25 -5.03 4.84
CA PHE A 176 -4.00 -3.78 4.78
C PHE A 176 -5.05 -3.86 3.67
N LYS A 177 -6.27 -3.43 3.97
CA LYS A 177 -7.36 -3.32 3.01
C LYS A 177 -8.00 -1.94 3.06
N LEU A 178 -8.39 -1.46 1.89
CA LEU A 178 -9.12 -0.22 1.69
C LEU A 178 -10.45 -0.55 0.98
N SER A 179 -11.58 -0.25 1.61
CA SER A 179 -12.92 -0.53 1.06
C SER A 179 -13.75 0.76 0.98
#